data_5bc5c9cabf122596cbdc4a1fa913c534
#
_entry.id   5bc5c9cabf122596cbdc4a1fa913c534
#
_cell.length_a   1.000
_cell.length_b   1.000
_cell.length_c   1.000
_cell.angle_alpha   90.00
_cell.angle_beta   90.00
_cell.angle_gamma   90.00
#
_symmetry.space_group_name_H-M   'P 1'
#
loop_
_entity.id
_entity.type
_entity.pdbx_description
1 polymer ?
#
loop_
_entity_poly.entity_id
_entity_poly.type
_entity_poly.pdbx_seq_one_letter_code
_entity_poly.pdbx_strand_id
1 'polypeptide(L)'
;MNTSSYSDLRKYGFTPYYEVVKKAGEDKGNYFTVENGVIKTNGQISSVGHNCTFIVSVYDKKDGYKLAEKELTVSSVEKIATTKTYTKSETHELTLESKDYRFKFDMNDVYNTLGMSSQTFWNAGYSSEYYIWDADRSEYVQSSSSNGVISAGSVYENNEKILYVDVKNILTKDQLGKYKVVFKIGNTGAEVVYEVKVVYPEVTLIKDNDYWKDGYMINAGKLVGSNYVMSGDLRRGYKNKDLDLVFETVAGETRTDFTLINNVLTYTGDCNDEEGNRINISTIDPVDVMVFVLINGQKIDNGTKIQVKFADPLKNITLKKDAKV
;
A
#
# COMPACT_ATOMS: atom_id res chain seq x y z
N MET A 1 -21.04 -6.16 26.60
CA MET A 1 -22.49 -5.90 26.67
C MET A 1 -22.77 -4.57 26.00
N ASN A 2 -23.83 -4.49 25.22
CA ASN A 2 -24.18 -3.25 24.54
C ASN A 2 -24.68 -2.23 25.58
N THR A 3 -23.89 -1.18 25.83
CA THR A 3 -24.16 -0.16 26.87
C THR A 3 -25.39 0.69 26.60
N SER A 4 -25.95 0.66 25.39
CA SER A 4 -27.16 1.39 25.01
C SER A 4 -28.39 0.90 25.74
N SER A 5 -28.52 -0.41 25.97
CA SER A 5 -29.68 -0.99 26.68
C SER A 5 -29.71 -0.69 28.20
N TYR A 6 -28.56 -0.37 28.79
CA TYR A 6 -28.44 -0.05 30.22
C TYR A 6 -28.90 1.38 30.54
N SER A 7 -28.58 2.32 29.64
CA SER A 7 -29.01 3.72 29.80
C SER A 7 -30.54 3.86 29.68
N ASP A 8 -31.19 2.98 28.91
CA ASP A 8 -32.61 3.04 28.64
C ASP A 8 -33.44 2.58 29.85
N LEU A 9 -33.02 1.54 30.54
CA LEU A 9 -33.75 1.10 31.77
C LEU A 9 -33.76 2.18 32.87
N ARG A 10 -32.64 2.93 33.02
CA ARG A 10 -32.57 4.05 33.98
C ARG A 10 -33.50 5.20 33.62
N LYS A 11 -33.71 5.48 32.33
CA LYS A 11 -34.66 6.51 31.87
C LYS A 11 -36.09 6.22 32.30
N TYR A 12 -36.44 4.96 32.52
CA TYR A 12 -37.77 4.53 33.00
C TYR A 12 -37.81 4.34 34.52
N GLY A 13 -36.81 4.83 35.26
CA GLY A 13 -36.81 4.79 36.73
C GLY A 13 -36.37 3.45 37.34
N PHE A 14 -35.85 2.52 36.52
CA PHE A 14 -35.33 1.27 37.03
C PHE A 14 -33.89 1.45 37.58
N THR A 15 -33.59 0.73 38.66
CA THR A 15 -32.22 0.57 39.18
C THR A 15 -31.77 -0.87 38.95
N PRO A 16 -31.36 -1.24 37.71
CA PRO A 16 -31.15 -2.62 37.35
C PRO A 16 -30.05 -3.26 38.20
N TYR A 17 -30.33 -4.46 38.66
CA TYR A 17 -29.42 -5.32 39.41
C TYR A 17 -29.07 -6.53 38.54
N TYR A 18 -27.79 -6.90 38.49
CA TYR A 18 -27.31 -8.02 37.74
C TYR A 18 -26.85 -9.16 38.64
N GLU A 19 -27.32 -10.35 38.33
CA GLU A 19 -26.86 -11.57 38.95
C GLU A 19 -26.17 -12.43 37.90
N VAL A 20 -25.02 -12.97 38.25
CA VAL A 20 -24.26 -13.86 37.38
C VAL A 20 -24.04 -15.14 38.18
N VAL A 21 -24.56 -16.25 37.65
CA VAL A 21 -24.39 -17.57 38.27
C VAL A 21 -23.83 -18.54 37.28
N LYS A 22 -22.99 -19.48 37.75
CA LYS A 22 -22.48 -20.55 36.94
C LYS A 22 -23.61 -21.53 36.62
N LYS A 23 -23.78 -21.92 35.35
CA LYS A 23 -24.77 -22.93 34.96
C LYS A 23 -24.40 -24.30 35.54
N ALA A 24 -25.39 -24.97 36.12
CA ALA A 24 -25.19 -26.26 36.77
C ALA A 24 -24.62 -27.31 35.79
N GLY A 25 -23.62 -28.07 36.23
CA GLY A 25 -22.95 -29.11 35.42
C GLY A 25 -21.87 -28.62 34.48
N GLU A 26 -21.70 -27.29 34.37
CA GLU A 26 -20.60 -26.67 33.59
C GLU A 26 -19.35 -26.54 34.49
N ASP A 27 -18.18 -26.39 33.84
CA ASP A 27 -16.90 -26.19 34.52
C ASP A 27 -16.50 -27.30 35.49
N LYS A 28 -16.40 -28.53 34.99
CA LYS A 28 -16.06 -29.73 35.79
C LYS A 28 -14.72 -29.63 36.55
N GLY A 29 -13.81 -28.79 36.07
CA GLY A 29 -12.51 -28.51 36.70
C GLY A 29 -12.52 -27.34 37.67
N ASN A 30 -13.66 -26.69 37.86
CA ASN A 30 -13.83 -25.50 38.73
C ASN A 30 -12.83 -24.38 38.38
N TYR A 31 -12.64 -24.16 37.08
CA TYR A 31 -11.68 -23.18 36.56
C TYR A 31 -12.17 -21.73 36.66
N PHE A 32 -13.47 -21.52 36.83
CA PHE A 32 -14.06 -20.21 36.90
C PHE A 32 -14.83 -20.00 38.20
N THR A 33 -14.77 -18.80 38.72
CA THR A 33 -15.54 -18.36 39.90
C THR A 33 -16.31 -17.09 39.54
N VAL A 34 -17.39 -16.83 40.32
CA VAL A 34 -18.12 -15.56 40.26
C VAL A 34 -18.01 -14.90 41.61
N GLU A 35 -17.44 -13.71 41.68
CA GLU A 35 -17.34 -12.91 42.90
C GLU A 35 -17.89 -11.51 42.64
N ASN A 36 -18.91 -11.14 43.39
CA ASN A 36 -19.59 -9.83 43.24
C ASN A 36 -20.03 -9.53 41.78
N GLY A 37 -20.56 -10.54 41.08
CA GLY A 37 -21.01 -10.41 39.70
C GLY A 37 -19.86 -10.36 38.66
N VAL A 38 -18.60 -10.53 39.09
CA VAL A 38 -17.43 -10.57 38.20
C VAL A 38 -17.00 -12.02 38.02
N ILE A 39 -16.91 -12.45 36.78
CA ILE A 39 -16.35 -13.77 36.39
C ILE A 39 -14.84 -13.69 36.49
N LYS A 40 -14.24 -14.57 37.29
CA LYS A 40 -12.79 -14.67 37.46
C LYS A 40 -12.31 -16.07 37.13
N THR A 41 -11.05 -16.20 36.72
CA THR A 41 -10.40 -17.49 36.68
C THR A 41 -9.83 -17.85 38.04
N ASN A 42 -9.87 -19.10 38.37
CA ASN A 42 -9.41 -19.60 39.67
C ASN A 42 -7.85 -19.81 39.68
N GLY A 43 -7.08 -19.21 38.83
CA GLY A 43 -5.61 -19.22 38.88
C GLY A 43 -4.90 -20.55 38.52
N GLN A 44 -5.63 -21.67 38.41
CA GLN A 44 -5.08 -23.00 38.14
C GLN A 44 -5.34 -23.47 36.69
N ILE A 45 -5.66 -22.57 35.80
CA ILE A 45 -5.85 -22.92 34.39
C ILE A 45 -4.48 -23.16 33.76
N SER A 46 -4.10 -24.44 33.63
CA SER A 46 -2.84 -24.88 33.01
C SER A 46 -2.94 -25.05 31.49
N SER A 47 -4.13 -24.92 30.93
CA SER A 47 -4.38 -25.08 29.50
C SER A 47 -5.51 -24.19 29.00
N VAL A 48 -5.49 -23.88 27.71
CA VAL A 48 -6.53 -23.12 27.02
C VAL A 48 -7.70 -24.00 26.61
N GLY A 49 -8.85 -23.37 26.32
CA GLY A 49 -10.02 -24.06 25.78
C GLY A 49 -10.99 -24.59 26.84
N HIS A 50 -10.79 -24.27 28.12
CA HIS A 50 -11.83 -24.50 29.13
C HIS A 50 -12.98 -23.53 28.94
N ASN A 51 -14.18 -24.07 28.83
CA ASN A 51 -15.39 -23.31 28.64
C ASN A 51 -16.29 -23.45 29.86
N CYS A 52 -16.94 -22.36 30.21
CA CYS A 52 -18.00 -22.38 31.24
C CYS A 52 -19.14 -21.47 30.79
N THR A 53 -20.34 -21.95 30.92
CA THR A 53 -21.54 -21.18 30.64
C THR A 53 -22.06 -20.56 31.94
N PHE A 54 -22.33 -19.28 31.91
CA PHE A 54 -22.94 -18.50 33.00
C PHE A 54 -24.31 -18.06 32.57
N ILE A 55 -25.19 -17.97 33.55
CA ILE A 55 -26.53 -17.36 33.41
C ILE A 55 -26.42 -15.95 33.95
N VAL A 56 -26.68 -14.96 33.11
CA VAL A 56 -26.75 -13.54 33.46
C VAL A 56 -28.19 -13.14 33.53
N SER A 57 -28.67 -12.85 34.73
CA SER A 57 -30.03 -12.39 35.00
C SER A 57 -30.03 -10.90 35.32
N VAL A 58 -31.02 -10.18 34.80
CA VAL A 58 -31.24 -8.74 35.06
C VAL A 58 -32.54 -8.58 35.79
N TYR A 59 -32.50 -7.87 36.90
CA TYR A 59 -33.66 -7.56 37.74
C TYR A 59 -33.93 -6.05 37.74
N ASP A 60 -35.16 -5.63 37.99
CA ASP A 60 -35.54 -4.22 38.10
C ASP A 60 -34.81 -3.51 39.26
N LYS A 61 -34.52 -4.24 40.31
CA LYS A 61 -33.77 -3.86 41.52
C LYS A 61 -33.21 -5.10 42.18
N LYS A 62 -32.37 -4.96 43.21
CA LYS A 62 -31.94 -6.06 44.05
C LYS A 62 -33.17 -6.71 44.70
N ASP A 63 -33.26 -8.04 44.62
CA ASP A 63 -34.40 -8.84 45.12
C ASP A 63 -35.75 -8.48 44.45
N GLY A 64 -35.71 -7.89 43.26
CA GLY A 64 -36.88 -7.50 42.48
C GLY A 64 -37.32 -8.53 41.44
N TYR A 65 -38.11 -8.07 40.45
CA TYR A 65 -38.58 -8.93 39.37
C TYR A 65 -37.49 -9.13 38.31
N LYS A 66 -37.34 -10.38 37.85
CA LYS A 66 -36.42 -10.69 36.72
C LYS A 66 -36.97 -10.08 35.44
N LEU A 67 -36.18 -9.21 34.82
CA LEU A 67 -36.53 -8.56 33.56
C LEU A 67 -36.04 -9.34 32.37
N ALA A 68 -34.85 -9.95 32.46
CA ALA A 68 -34.25 -10.71 31.37
C ALA A 68 -33.25 -11.73 31.90
N GLU A 69 -32.99 -12.75 31.07
CA GLU A 69 -31.97 -13.75 31.34
C GLU A 69 -31.27 -14.11 30.01
N LYS A 70 -29.96 -14.32 30.07
CA LYS A 70 -29.17 -14.73 28.90
C LYS A 70 -28.00 -15.61 29.34
N GLU A 71 -27.75 -16.66 28.58
CA GLU A 71 -26.54 -17.46 28.71
C GLU A 71 -25.35 -16.77 28.09
N LEU A 72 -24.21 -16.80 28.81
CA LEU A 72 -22.90 -16.28 28.35
C LEU A 72 -21.87 -17.39 28.51
N THR A 73 -21.28 -17.87 27.43
CA THR A 73 -20.17 -18.79 27.48
C THR A 73 -18.86 -18.03 27.55
N VAL A 74 -18.05 -18.34 28.55
CA VAL A 74 -16.68 -17.77 28.72
C VAL A 74 -15.68 -18.90 28.50
N SER A 75 -14.66 -18.61 27.71
CA SER A 75 -13.56 -19.53 27.41
C SER A 75 -12.26 -19.02 28.01
N SER A 76 -11.44 -19.95 28.53
CA SER A 76 -10.07 -19.59 28.90
C SER A 76 -9.23 -19.49 27.63
N VAL A 77 -8.47 -18.42 27.53
CA VAL A 77 -7.45 -18.21 26.49
C VAL A 77 -6.08 -18.09 27.14
N GLU A 78 -5.05 -18.46 26.41
CA GLU A 78 -3.67 -18.30 26.89
C GLU A 78 -3.40 -16.82 27.17
N LYS A 79 -2.87 -16.54 28.39
CA LYS A 79 -2.38 -15.20 28.68
C LYS A 79 -1.01 -15.04 28.04
N ILE A 80 -0.94 -14.24 27.00
CA ILE A 80 0.34 -13.83 26.43
C ILE A 80 0.99 -12.84 27.39
N ALA A 81 2.09 -13.25 28.01
CA ALA A 81 2.72 -12.49 29.10
C ALA A 81 3.39 -11.19 28.64
N THR A 82 3.62 -11.00 27.32
CA THR A 82 4.27 -9.83 26.74
C THR A 82 3.54 -9.42 25.47
N THR A 83 3.32 -8.12 25.33
CA THR A 83 2.88 -7.55 24.05
C THR A 83 3.93 -7.84 22.98
N LYS A 84 3.58 -8.65 22.01
CA LYS A 84 4.43 -8.96 20.87
C LYS A 84 3.82 -8.42 19.60
N THR A 85 4.67 -7.92 18.75
CA THR A 85 4.25 -7.36 17.47
C THR A 85 5.03 -8.02 16.33
N TYR A 86 4.30 -8.52 15.33
CA TYR A 86 4.87 -8.89 14.04
C TYR A 86 4.69 -7.71 13.09
N THR A 87 5.75 -7.26 12.46
CA THR A 87 5.69 -6.13 11.51
C THR A 87 6.24 -6.54 10.15
N LYS A 88 5.49 -6.22 9.11
CA LYS A 88 5.92 -6.32 7.71
C LYS A 88 5.77 -4.96 7.05
N SER A 89 6.84 -4.52 6.38
CA SER A 89 6.85 -3.25 5.63
C SER A 89 7.29 -3.50 4.19
N GLU A 90 6.65 -2.82 3.24
CA GLU A 90 7.02 -2.87 1.83
C GLU A 90 6.68 -1.59 1.08
N THR A 91 7.22 -1.47 -0.13
CA THR A 91 6.83 -0.44 -1.09
C THR A 91 6.06 -1.11 -2.23
N HIS A 92 4.86 -0.65 -2.49
CA HIS A 92 4.03 -1.10 -3.59
C HIS A 92 3.99 -0.04 -4.69
N GLU A 93 4.39 -0.44 -5.90
CA GLU A 93 4.27 0.40 -7.08
C GLU A 93 2.93 0.14 -7.78
N LEU A 94 2.17 1.20 -8.01
CA LEU A 94 0.93 1.12 -8.77
C LEU A 94 1.19 0.68 -10.22
N THR A 95 0.26 -0.08 -10.77
CA THR A 95 0.31 -0.55 -12.16
C THR A 95 -0.96 -0.15 -12.90
N LEU A 96 -0.95 -0.17 -14.23
CA LEU A 96 -2.15 0.03 -15.06
C LEU A 96 -3.14 -1.15 -15.01
N GLU A 97 -2.72 -2.27 -14.44
CA GLU A 97 -3.63 -3.39 -14.25
C GLU A 97 -4.73 -3.00 -13.26
N SER A 98 -6.00 -3.19 -13.64
CA SER A 98 -7.16 -2.89 -12.80
C SER A 98 -7.32 -3.83 -11.60
N LYS A 99 -6.29 -4.65 -11.32
CA LYS A 99 -6.31 -5.65 -10.26
C LYS A 99 -5.68 -5.10 -8.99
N ASP A 100 -6.41 -5.24 -7.88
CA ASP A 100 -5.89 -4.92 -6.56
C ASP A 100 -4.68 -5.81 -6.23
N TYR A 101 -3.67 -5.23 -5.58
CA TYR A 101 -2.54 -5.97 -5.03
C TYR A 101 -2.93 -6.59 -3.70
N ARG A 102 -2.72 -7.91 -3.55
CA ARG A 102 -2.95 -8.63 -2.29
C ARG A 102 -1.65 -9.10 -1.68
N PHE A 103 -1.31 -8.54 -0.53
CA PHE A 103 -0.29 -9.08 0.35
C PHE A 103 -0.88 -10.16 1.25
N LYS A 104 -0.22 -11.32 1.34
CA LYS A 104 -0.58 -12.42 2.22
C LYS A 104 0.51 -12.63 3.25
N PHE A 105 0.13 -12.75 4.51
CA PHE A 105 1.08 -13.04 5.57
C PHE A 105 1.52 -14.50 5.55
N ASP A 106 2.82 -14.75 5.77
CA ASP A 106 3.27 -16.07 6.19
C ASP A 106 2.84 -16.28 7.65
N MET A 107 1.82 -17.10 7.84
CA MET A 107 1.24 -17.30 9.16
C MET A 107 2.19 -18.06 10.10
N ASN A 108 3.11 -18.87 9.59
CA ASN A 108 4.11 -19.54 10.42
C ASN A 108 5.07 -18.52 11.04
N ASP A 109 5.52 -17.53 10.25
CA ASP A 109 6.34 -16.43 10.75
C ASP A 109 5.59 -15.58 11.78
N VAL A 110 4.30 -15.31 11.52
CA VAL A 110 3.42 -14.60 12.47
C VAL A 110 3.33 -15.38 13.79
N TYR A 111 2.97 -16.66 13.74
CA TYR A 111 2.84 -17.49 14.95
C TYR A 111 4.15 -17.57 15.74
N ASN A 112 5.26 -17.81 15.06
CA ASN A 112 6.58 -17.90 15.68
C ASN A 112 6.97 -16.58 16.36
N THR A 113 6.77 -15.44 15.69
CA THR A 113 7.09 -14.13 16.23
C THR A 113 6.23 -13.80 17.45
N LEU A 114 4.94 -14.06 17.36
CA LEU A 114 4.02 -13.81 18.48
C LEU A 114 4.16 -14.85 19.59
N GLY A 115 4.77 -16.01 19.32
CA GLY A 115 4.85 -17.12 20.26
C GLY A 115 3.49 -17.75 20.54
N MET A 116 2.62 -17.79 19.53
CA MET A 116 1.26 -18.34 19.60
C MET A 116 1.13 -19.56 18.71
N SER A 117 0.31 -20.53 19.10
CA SER A 117 -0.12 -21.55 18.17
C SER A 117 -1.18 -21.00 17.19
N SER A 118 -1.32 -21.63 16.03
CA SER A 118 -2.38 -21.30 15.07
C SER A 118 -3.78 -21.36 15.73
N GLN A 119 -4.03 -22.37 16.52
CA GLN A 119 -5.31 -22.53 17.23
C GLN A 119 -5.56 -21.38 18.21
N THR A 120 -4.55 -20.99 19.00
CA THR A 120 -4.65 -19.88 19.96
C THR A 120 -4.91 -18.56 19.24
N PHE A 121 -4.20 -18.32 18.14
CA PHE A 121 -4.34 -17.10 17.32
C PHE A 121 -5.78 -16.95 16.79
N TRP A 122 -6.29 -17.98 16.10
CA TRP A 122 -7.60 -17.92 15.49
C TRP A 122 -8.77 -17.98 16.49
N ASN A 123 -8.58 -18.67 17.61
CA ASN A 123 -9.59 -18.69 18.68
C ASN A 123 -9.70 -17.34 19.41
N ALA A 124 -8.60 -16.60 19.52
CA ALA A 124 -8.63 -15.25 20.08
C ALA A 124 -9.42 -14.26 19.19
N GLY A 125 -9.50 -14.54 17.90
CA GLY A 125 -10.06 -13.64 16.90
C GLY A 125 -9.18 -12.42 16.67
N TYR A 126 -9.59 -11.54 15.76
CA TYR A 126 -8.88 -10.30 15.51
C TYR A 126 -9.83 -9.16 15.14
N SER A 127 -9.37 -7.94 15.33
CA SER A 127 -9.95 -6.72 14.77
C SER A 127 -8.89 -5.98 13.95
N SER A 128 -9.31 -5.23 12.93
CA SER A 128 -8.40 -4.46 12.09
C SER A 128 -8.60 -2.97 12.33
N GLU A 129 -7.49 -2.26 12.45
CA GLU A 129 -7.44 -0.80 12.51
C GLU A 129 -6.59 -0.28 11.35
N TYR A 130 -7.00 0.86 10.79
CA TYR A 130 -6.37 1.46 9.62
C TYR A 130 -5.78 2.82 9.96
N TYR A 131 -4.63 3.13 9.39
CA TYR A 131 -3.92 4.37 9.63
C TYR A 131 -3.35 4.91 8.32
N ILE A 132 -3.35 6.24 8.19
CA ILE A 132 -2.74 6.98 7.09
C ILE A 132 -1.63 7.85 7.66
N TRP A 133 -0.51 7.94 6.96
CA TRP A 133 0.57 8.82 7.35
C TRP A 133 0.19 10.28 7.11
N ASP A 134 0.20 11.07 8.16
CA ASP A 134 0.07 12.52 8.12
C ASP A 134 1.49 13.12 8.02
N ALA A 135 1.80 13.72 6.87
CA ALA A 135 3.12 14.29 6.62
C ALA A 135 3.40 15.54 7.46
N ASP A 136 2.38 16.32 7.77
CA ASP A 136 2.50 17.56 8.54
C ASP A 136 2.81 17.26 10.02
N ARG A 137 2.21 16.19 10.54
CA ARG A 137 2.43 15.72 11.91
C ARG A 137 3.57 14.72 12.05
N SER A 138 4.05 14.16 10.94
CA SER A 138 5.03 13.06 10.90
C SER A 138 4.61 11.85 11.75
N GLU A 139 3.33 11.51 11.71
CA GLU A 139 2.76 10.37 12.44
C GLU A 139 1.68 9.64 11.66
N TYR A 140 1.34 8.43 12.10
CA TYR A 140 0.19 7.70 11.58
C TYR A 140 -1.09 8.11 12.30
N VAL A 141 -2.07 8.61 11.57
CA VAL A 141 -3.39 8.98 12.10
C VAL A 141 -4.39 7.87 11.78
N GLN A 142 -5.16 7.47 12.79
CA GLN A 142 -6.20 6.45 12.62
C GLN A 142 -7.29 6.95 11.67
N SER A 143 -7.63 6.09 10.72
CA SER A 143 -8.70 6.33 9.74
C SER A 143 -9.91 5.46 10.04
N SER A 144 -11.06 5.83 9.51
CA SER A 144 -12.24 4.95 9.55
C SER A 144 -11.96 3.66 8.77
N SER A 145 -12.65 2.59 9.11
CA SER A 145 -12.53 1.26 8.52
C SER A 145 -12.64 1.27 7.00
N SER A 146 -11.62 1.29 6.23
CA SER A 146 -11.61 1.44 4.79
C SER A 146 -11.53 2.91 4.35
N ASN A 147 -10.32 3.41 4.27
CA ASN A 147 -10.03 4.69 3.60
C ASN A 147 -10.16 4.59 2.06
N GLY A 148 -10.70 3.49 1.55
CA GLY A 148 -10.84 3.23 0.11
C GLY A 148 -9.57 2.76 -0.59
N VAL A 149 -8.40 2.88 0.05
CA VAL A 149 -7.09 2.51 -0.54
C VAL A 149 -6.64 1.13 -0.09
N ILE A 150 -6.78 0.83 1.19
CA ILE A 150 -6.42 -0.47 1.76
C ILE A 150 -7.61 -1.14 2.44
N SER A 151 -7.66 -2.45 2.37
CA SER A 151 -8.59 -3.28 3.13
C SER A 151 -7.87 -4.51 3.65
N ALA A 152 -8.39 -5.10 4.73
CA ALA A 152 -7.74 -6.21 5.39
C ALA A 152 -8.74 -7.28 5.82
N GLY A 153 -8.30 -8.52 5.88
CA GLY A 153 -9.15 -9.62 6.24
C GLY A 153 -8.40 -10.94 6.39
N SER A 154 -9.16 -12.03 6.36
CA SER A 154 -8.62 -13.37 6.30
C SER A 154 -9.30 -14.20 5.22
N VAL A 155 -8.57 -15.15 4.64
CA VAL A 155 -9.03 -16.05 3.60
C VAL A 155 -8.57 -17.47 3.89
N TYR A 156 -9.31 -18.47 3.45
CA TYR A 156 -8.88 -19.87 3.46
C TYR A 156 -8.23 -20.21 2.13
N GLU A 157 -6.98 -20.66 2.16
CA GLU A 157 -6.25 -21.16 1.01
C GLU A 157 -5.47 -22.41 1.41
N ASN A 158 -5.48 -23.46 0.57
CA ASN A 158 -4.79 -24.71 0.82
C ASN A 158 -5.06 -25.34 2.21
N ASN A 159 -6.31 -25.25 2.68
CA ASN A 159 -6.73 -25.64 4.01
C ASN A 159 -6.12 -24.85 5.18
N GLU A 160 -5.50 -23.73 4.92
CA GLU A 160 -4.95 -22.83 5.92
C GLU A 160 -5.67 -21.49 5.89
N LYS A 161 -5.92 -20.92 7.06
CA LYS A 161 -6.49 -19.57 7.20
C LYS A 161 -5.36 -18.56 7.30
N ILE A 162 -5.38 -17.57 6.40
CA ILE A 162 -4.29 -16.62 6.18
C ILE A 162 -4.83 -15.19 6.33
N LEU A 163 -4.09 -14.31 7.03
CA LEU A 163 -4.35 -12.87 7.01
C LEU A 163 -3.89 -12.28 5.67
N TYR A 164 -4.61 -11.28 5.20
CA TYR A 164 -4.21 -10.53 4.01
C TYR A 164 -4.51 -9.02 4.15
N VAL A 165 -3.80 -8.24 3.36
CA VAL A 165 -4.09 -6.82 3.11
C VAL A 165 -4.16 -6.61 1.61
N ASP A 166 -5.24 -5.99 1.14
CA ASP A 166 -5.39 -5.55 -0.24
C ASP A 166 -5.03 -4.06 -0.33
N VAL A 167 -4.19 -3.73 -1.29
CA VAL A 167 -3.96 -2.36 -1.75
C VAL A 167 -4.73 -2.18 -3.05
N LYS A 168 -5.70 -1.31 -3.04
CA LYS A 168 -6.55 -1.06 -4.20
C LYS A 168 -5.82 -0.24 -5.25
N ASN A 169 -5.92 -0.66 -6.48
CA ASN A 169 -5.32 0.03 -7.61
C ASN A 169 -6.32 1.03 -8.21
N ILE A 170 -6.54 2.15 -7.52
CA ILE A 170 -7.53 3.17 -7.90
C ILE A 170 -6.98 4.12 -8.97
N LEU A 171 -5.66 4.17 -9.12
CA LEU A 171 -4.94 5.02 -10.09
C LEU A 171 -5.28 6.52 -9.95
N THR A 172 -5.38 7.00 -8.72
CA THR A 172 -5.56 8.41 -8.43
C THR A 172 -4.38 8.95 -7.60
N LYS A 173 -4.12 10.24 -7.70
CA LYS A 173 -3.08 10.90 -6.91
C LYS A 173 -3.30 10.74 -5.40
N ASP A 174 -4.55 10.68 -4.98
CA ASP A 174 -4.93 10.54 -3.57
C ASP A 174 -4.59 9.15 -2.99
N GLN A 175 -4.22 8.20 -3.85
CA GLN A 175 -3.80 6.87 -3.44
C GLN A 175 -2.33 6.82 -2.97
N LEU A 176 -1.53 7.81 -3.35
CA LEU A 176 -0.12 7.84 -2.95
C LEU A 176 0.02 8.12 -1.47
N GLY A 177 0.97 7.46 -0.82
CA GLY A 177 1.24 7.72 0.59
C GLY A 177 1.71 6.50 1.35
N LYS A 178 1.76 6.65 2.67
CA LYS A 178 2.08 5.55 3.58
C LYS A 178 0.83 5.15 4.35
N TYR A 179 0.58 3.86 4.39
CA TYR A 179 -0.57 3.26 5.04
C TYR A 179 -0.12 2.20 6.03
N LYS A 180 -0.89 2.03 7.10
CA LYS A 180 -0.64 1.00 8.09
C LYS A 180 -1.95 0.30 8.46
N VAL A 181 -1.90 -1.03 8.55
CA VAL A 181 -2.96 -1.88 9.09
C VAL A 181 -2.44 -2.55 10.34
N VAL A 182 -3.23 -2.52 11.39
CA VAL A 182 -2.94 -3.23 12.64
C VAL A 182 -4.04 -4.24 12.90
N PHE A 183 -3.70 -5.52 12.91
CA PHE A 183 -4.58 -6.57 13.38
C PHE A 183 -4.30 -6.78 14.87
N LYS A 184 -5.26 -6.43 15.71
CA LYS A 184 -5.22 -6.68 17.16
C LYS A 184 -5.79 -8.05 17.45
N ILE A 185 -5.00 -8.92 18.08
CA ILE A 185 -5.36 -10.31 18.31
C ILE A 185 -6.11 -10.44 19.63
N GLY A 186 -7.41 -10.46 19.54
CA GLY A 186 -8.32 -10.51 20.71
C GLY A 186 -7.93 -9.51 21.78
N ASN A 187 -7.94 -9.97 23.04
CA ASN A 187 -7.49 -9.19 24.21
C ASN A 187 -6.09 -9.60 24.66
N THR A 188 -5.26 -10.16 23.77
CA THR A 188 -3.94 -10.71 24.12
C THR A 188 -2.84 -9.64 24.22
N GLY A 189 -3.08 -8.47 23.63
CA GLY A 189 -2.06 -7.45 23.44
C GLY A 189 -1.10 -7.71 22.26
N ALA A 190 -1.22 -8.87 21.59
CA ALA A 190 -0.43 -9.17 20.40
C ALA A 190 -1.01 -8.45 19.17
N GLU A 191 -0.10 -8.02 18.28
CA GLU A 191 -0.47 -7.29 17.08
C GLU A 191 0.28 -7.82 15.85
N VAL A 192 -0.41 -7.82 14.69
CA VAL A 192 0.20 -8.03 13.37
C VAL A 192 0.07 -6.73 12.61
N VAL A 193 1.20 -6.14 12.24
CA VAL A 193 1.29 -4.83 11.60
C VAL A 193 1.77 -4.98 10.17
N TYR A 194 1.07 -4.35 9.25
CA TYR A 194 1.49 -4.20 7.88
C TYR A 194 1.60 -2.71 7.54
N GLU A 195 2.75 -2.30 7.04
CA GLU A 195 3.02 -0.96 6.57
C GLU A 195 3.34 -0.99 5.08
N VAL A 196 2.69 -0.15 4.31
CA VAL A 196 2.92 -0.05 2.87
C VAL A 196 3.10 1.40 2.46
N LYS A 197 4.13 1.65 1.66
CA LYS A 197 4.31 2.90 0.93
C LYS A 197 3.83 2.69 -0.50
N VAL A 198 2.73 3.34 -0.87
CA VAL A 198 2.19 3.31 -2.24
C VAL A 198 2.85 4.42 -3.05
N VAL A 199 3.46 4.05 -4.16
CA VAL A 199 4.20 4.97 -5.03
C VAL A 199 3.86 4.70 -6.50
N TYR A 200 4.13 5.69 -7.36
CA TYR A 200 4.21 5.45 -8.79
C TYR A 200 5.57 4.87 -9.18
N PRO A 201 5.62 4.05 -10.24
CA PRO A 201 6.88 3.54 -10.75
C PRO A 201 7.78 4.68 -11.24
N GLU A 202 9.07 4.53 -11.03
CA GLU A 202 10.07 5.50 -11.52
C GLU A 202 10.17 5.47 -13.05
N VAL A 203 10.44 6.64 -13.62
CA VAL A 203 10.77 6.75 -15.05
C VAL A 203 12.18 6.23 -15.26
N THR A 204 12.32 5.23 -16.12
CA THR A 204 13.62 4.63 -16.43
C THR A 204 14.01 4.83 -17.89
N LEU A 205 15.29 5.20 -18.11
CA LEU A 205 15.85 5.26 -19.44
C LEU A 205 16.08 3.84 -19.98
N ILE A 206 15.61 3.56 -21.19
CA ILE A 206 15.90 2.30 -21.91
C ILE A 206 17.32 2.38 -22.47
N LYS A 207 18.27 1.69 -21.83
CA LYS A 207 19.70 1.76 -22.17
C LYS A 207 20.07 1.08 -23.50
N ASP A 208 19.31 0.07 -23.90
CA ASP A 208 19.63 -0.77 -25.08
C ASP A 208 18.72 -0.48 -26.26
N ASN A 209 18.18 0.72 -26.33
CA ASN A 209 17.30 1.14 -27.40
C ASN A 209 18.12 1.71 -28.57
N ASP A 210 17.76 1.36 -29.80
CA ASP A 210 18.40 1.88 -31.02
C ASP A 210 18.32 3.41 -31.18
N TYR A 211 17.39 4.05 -30.46
CA TYR A 211 17.19 5.50 -30.49
C TYR A 211 17.89 6.25 -29.36
N TRP A 212 18.25 5.54 -28.25
CA TRP A 212 18.82 6.16 -27.06
C TRP A 212 20.01 5.34 -26.56
N LYS A 213 21.17 5.93 -26.61
CA LYS A 213 22.38 5.33 -26.08
C LYS A 213 23.08 6.31 -25.15
N ASP A 214 23.35 5.89 -23.91
CA ASP A 214 24.04 6.68 -22.88
C ASP A 214 23.41 8.07 -22.61
N GLY A 215 22.07 8.18 -22.69
CA GLY A 215 21.33 9.42 -22.50
C GLY A 215 21.32 10.34 -23.72
N TYR A 216 21.75 9.85 -24.88
CA TYR A 216 21.73 10.58 -26.13
C TYR A 216 20.58 10.14 -27.03
N MET A 217 19.96 11.08 -27.70
CA MET A 217 19.04 10.75 -28.78
C MET A 217 19.85 10.36 -30.01
N ILE A 218 19.78 9.09 -30.42
CA ILE A 218 20.40 8.59 -31.63
C ILE A 218 19.44 8.91 -32.77
N ASN A 219 19.79 9.89 -33.52
CA ASN A 219 19.31 10.22 -34.85
C ASN A 219 17.85 9.95 -35.21
N ALA A 220 17.14 11.00 -35.37
CA ALA A 220 15.96 11.02 -36.21
C ALA A 220 16.14 12.05 -37.38
N GLY A 221 17.37 12.21 -37.89
CA GLY A 221 17.60 13.16 -38.95
C GLY A 221 16.85 12.80 -40.23
N LYS A 222 16.09 13.73 -40.73
CA LYS A 222 15.35 13.63 -41.96
C LYS A 222 15.65 14.85 -42.82
N LEU A 223 15.99 14.62 -44.06
CA LEU A 223 16.09 15.71 -45.04
C LEU A 223 14.65 16.22 -45.35
N VAL A 224 14.42 17.51 -45.09
CA VAL A 224 13.22 18.22 -45.50
C VAL A 224 13.66 19.33 -46.44
N GLY A 225 13.52 19.09 -47.72
CA GLY A 225 14.15 19.92 -48.77
C GLY A 225 15.66 19.80 -48.75
N SER A 226 16.39 20.93 -48.69
CA SER A 226 17.83 20.98 -48.52
C SER A 226 18.29 20.97 -47.06
N ASN A 227 17.40 21.06 -46.11
CA ASN A 227 17.71 21.19 -44.70
C ASN A 227 17.61 19.84 -43.99
N TYR A 228 18.58 19.57 -43.14
CA TYR A 228 18.61 18.41 -42.30
C TYR A 228 17.90 18.74 -40.97
N VAL A 229 16.80 18.00 -40.65
CA VAL A 229 16.05 18.22 -39.45
C VAL A 229 16.32 17.06 -38.47
N MET A 230 16.75 17.39 -37.26
CA MET A 230 16.92 16.43 -36.17
C MET A 230 15.70 16.46 -35.29
N SER A 231 14.99 15.36 -35.22
CA SER A 231 13.86 15.23 -34.33
C SER A 231 13.71 13.78 -33.83
N GLY A 232 13.16 13.62 -32.65
CA GLY A 232 12.92 12.30 -32.07
C GLY A 232 11.82 12.31 -31.02
N ASP A 233 11.00 11.27 -31.06
CA ASP A 233 9.99 11.04 -30.03
C ASP A 233 10.67 10.53 -28.75
N LEU A 234 10.62 11.33 -27.69
CA LEU A 234 11.26 11.03 -26.42
C LEU A 234 10.74 9.76 -25.76
N ARG A 235 9.50 9.36 -26.03
CA ARG A 235 8.90 8.12 -25.51
C ARG A 235 9.61 6.87 -25.99
N ARG A 236 10.35 6.93 -27.10
CA ARG A 236 11.15 5.80 -27.60
C ARG A 236 12.36 5.52 -26.72
N GLY A 237 12.91 6.55 -26.07
CA GLY A 237 14.07 6.43 -25.19
C GLY A 237 13.74 6.19 -23.73
N TYR A 238 12.50 6.41 -23.34
CA TYR A 238 12.07 6.32 -21.96
C TYR A 238 10.84 5.43 -21.82
N LYS A 239 10.87 4.60 -20.82
CA LYS A 239 9.77 3.70 -20.51
C LYS A 239 9.46 3.77 -19.02
N ASN A 240 8.20 3.80 -18.70
CA ASN A 240 7.74 3.60 -17.34
C ASN A 240 6.70 2.47 -17.30
N LYS A 241 7.16 1.22 -17.30
CA LYS A 241 6.30 0.04 -17.37
C LYS A 241 5.22 0.24 -18.46
N ASP A 242 3.98 0.31 -18.09
CA ASP A 242 2.87 0.50 -19.03
C ASP A 242 2.18 1.87 -18.86
N LEU A 243 2.81 2.81 -18.13
CA LEU A 243 2.26 4.15 -17.90
C LEU A 243 2.64 5.09 -19.06
N ASP A 244 1.70 5.97 -19.42
CA ASP A 244 1.96 7.01 -20.38
C ASP A 244 2.90 8.08 -19.82
N LEU A 245 3.74 8.62 -20.72
CA LEU A 245 4.65 9.70 -20.39
C LEU A 245 4.34 10.95 -21.21
N VAL A 246 4.46 12.10 -20.60
CA VAL A 246 4.49 13.39 -21.29
C VAL A 246 5.77 14.14 -20.98
N PHE A 247 6.33 14.75 -22.00
CA PHE A 247 7.57 15.52 -21.92
C PHE A 247 7.27 16.99 -22.17
N GLU A 248 7.84 17.85 -21.33
CA GLU A 248 7.68 19.30 -21.43
C GLU A 248 9.02 20.01 -21.24
N THR A 249 9.13 21.21 -21.74
CA THR A 249 10.28 22.08 -21.48
C THR A 249 10.32 22.45 -20.00
N VAL A 250 11.52 22.58 -19.46
CA VAL A 250 11.71 23.05 -18.09
C VAL A 250 11.19 24.50 -17.97
N ALA A 251 10.54 24.81 -16.86
CA ALA A 251 10.07 26.17 -16.59
C ALA A 251 11.25 27.17 -16.60
N GLY A 252 11.09 28.27 -17.35
CA GLY A 252 12.13 29.26 -17.51
C GLY A 252 13.16 28.94 -18.61
N GLU A 253 12.95 27.92 -19.42
CA GLU A 253 13.78 27.67 -20.60
C GLU A 253 13.71 28.82 -21.60
N THR A 254 14.86 29.34 -21.99
CA THR A 254 14.98 30.52 -22.88
C THR A 254 15.58 30.17 -24.24
N ARG A 255 16.01 28.95 -24.44
CA ARG A 255 16.59 28.50 -25.72
C ARG A 255 15.53 28.46 -26.81
N THR A 256 15.92 28.94 -28.00
CA THR A 256 15.04 28.99 -29.19
C THR A 256 15.47 28.03 -30.29
N ASP A 257 16.58 27.31 -30.06
CA ASP A 257 17.17 26.39 -31.04
C ASP A 257 16.58 25.00 -31.02
N PHE A 258 15.51 24.79 -30.22
CA PHE A 258 14.73 23.56 -30.25
C PHE A 258 13.24 23.81 -29.98
N THR A 259 12.42 22.81 -30.34
CA THR A 259 11.01 22.72 -29.97
C THR A 259 10.69 21.34 -29.39
N LEU A 260 9.76 21.30 -28.45
CA LEU A 260 9.21 20.08 -27.90
C LEU A 260 7.68 20.08 -28.04
N ILE A 261 7.19 19.33 -29.02
CA ILE A 261 5.76 19.28 -29.36
C ILE A 261 5.32 17.81 -29.41
N ASN A 262 4.26 17.47 -28.69
CA ASN A 262 3.72 16.12 -28.64
C ASN A 262 4.77 15.04 -28.34
N ASN A 263 5.65 15.30 -27.38
CA ASN A 263 6.78 14.46 -27.00
C ASN A 263 7.89 14.33 -28.05
N VAL A 264 7.81 15.06 -29.14
CA VAL A 264 8.85 15.09 -30.18
C VAL A 264 9.74 16.30 -29.94
N LEU A 265 11.02 16.02 -29.61
CA LEU A 265 12.05 17.02 -29.49
C LEU A 265 12.67 17.24 -30.89
N THR A 266 12.68 18.46 -31.36
CA THR A 266 13.23 18.86 -32.66
C THR A 266 14.24 19.98 -32.46
N TYR A 267 15.45 19.82 -33.00
CA TYR A 267 16.42 20.89 -33.08
C TYR A 267 16.04 21.84 -34.22
N THR A 268 15.94 23.12 -33.95
CA THR A 268 15.54 24.17 -34.91
C THR A 268 16.70 25.12 -35.24
N GLY A 269 17.85 24.90 -34.62
CA GLY A 269 19.05 25.66 -34.93
C GLY A 269 19.66 25.27 -36.30
N ASP A 270 20.64 26.02 -36.72
CA ASP A 270 21.32 25.75 -37.99
C ASP A 270 22.15 24.47 -37.88
N CYS A 271 21.93 23.54 -38.82
CA CYS A 271 22.65 22.28 -38.88
C CYS A 271 23.87 22.34 -39.82
N ASN A 272 24.10 23.49 -40.43
CA ASN A 272 25.26 23.75 -41.30
C ASN A 272 26.03 24.97 -40.78
N ASP A 273 27.35 24.98 -40.98
CA ASP A 273 28.16 26.17 -40.75
C ASP A 273 27.99 27.20 -41.89
N GLU A 274 28.65 28.36 -41.76
CA GLU A 274 28.60 29.44 -42.76
C GLU A 274 29.14 29.00 -44.14
N GLU A 275 29.93 27.93 -44.20
CA GLU A 275 30.50 27.36 -45.41
C GLU A 275 29.61 26.26 -46.02
N GLY A 276 28.46 25.99 -45.39
CA GLY A 276 27.50 24.96 -45.80
C GLY A 276 27.87 23.53 -45.38
N ASN A 277 28.91 23.34 -44.56
CA ASN A 277 29.26 22.05 -44.04
C ASN A 277 28.38 21.72 -42.83
N ARG A 278 28.09 20.45 -42.64
CA ARG A 278 27.31 19.98 -41.50
C ARG A 278 28.04 20.23 -40.18
N ILE A 279 27.42 20.91 -39.23
CA ILE A 279 27.98 21.10 -37.90
C ILE A 279 28.13 19.75 -37.18
N ASN A 280 29.07 19.71 -36.26
CA ASN A 280 29.21 18.54 -35.39
C ASN A 280 28.07 18.53 -34.35
N ILE A 281 27.07 17.68 -34.57
CA ILE A 281 25.87 17.59 -33.74
C ILE A 281 26.19 17.35 -32.25
N SER A 282 27.33 16.70 -31.96
CA SER A 282 27.77 16.47 -30.58
C SER A 282 28.19 17.75 -29.82
N THR A 283 28.32 18.87 -30.54
CA THR A 283 28.61 20.20 -29.95
C THR A 283 27.34 20.95 -29.53
N ILE A 284 26.14 20.46 -29.90
CA ILE A 284 24.88 21.05 -29.47
C ILE A 284 24.70 20.79 -27.98
N ASP A 285 24.43 21.84 -27.23
CA ASP A 285 24.23 21.75 -25.82
C ASP A 285 23.03 20.84 -25.48
N PRO A 286 23.12 20.05 -24.43
CA PRO A 286 22.01 19.23 -23.97
C PRO A 286 20.77 20.06 -23.65
N VAL A 287 19.61 19.48 -23.89
CA VAL A 287 18.31 20.08 -23.56
C VAL A 287 17.76 19.46 -22.28
N ASP A 288 17.43 20.31 -21.32
CA ASP A 288 16.76 19.90 -20.10
C ASP A 288 15.25 19.75 -20.36
N VAL A 289 14.69 18.62 -19.98
CA VAL A 289 13.29 18.27 -20.23
C VAL A 289 12.68 17.71 -18.93
N MET A 290 11.43 18.07 -18.63
CA MET A 290 10.64 17.48 -17.58
C MET A 290 9.85 16.29 -18.12
N VAL A 291 9.91 15.16 -17.44
CA VAL A 291 9.10 13.96 -17.73
C VAL A 291 8.06 13.81 -16.67
N PHE A 292 6.81 13.68 -17.06
CA PHE A 292 5.70 13.40 -16.16
C PHE A 292 5.06 12.07 -16.53
N VAL A 293 4.65 11.33 -15.51
CA VAL A 293 3.82 10.13 -15.68
C VAL A 293 2.36 10.58 -15.78
N LEU A 294 1.63 10.01 -16.72
CA LEU A 294 0.20 10.26 -16.90
C LEU A 294 -0.61 9.04 -16.46
N ILE A 295 -1.69 9.30 -15.73
CA ILE A 295 -2.78 8.34 -15.51
C ILE A 295 -4.08 9.00 -15.95
N ASN A 296 -4.80 8.33 -16.85
CA ASN A 296 -6.04 8.88 -17.42
C ASN A 296 -5.86 10.32 -17.97
N GLY A 297 -4.70 10.60 -18.56
CA GLY A 297 -4.37 11.91 -19.12
C GLY A 297 -4.00 12.99 -18.10
N GLN A 298 -3.93 12.68 -16.81
CA GLN A 298 -3.55 13.61 -15.75
C GLN A 298 -2.12 13.34 -15.26
N LYS A 299 -1.33 14.39 -15.07
CA LYS A 299 -0.02 14.31 -14.44
C LYS A 299 -0.17 13.95 -12.98
N ILE A 300 0.53 12.91 -12.54
CA ILE A 300 0.39 12.32 -11.22
C ILE A 300 1.54 12.64 -10.26
N ASP A 301 2.64 13.18 -10.79
CA ASP A 301 3.84 13.54 -10.04
C ASP A 301 4.28 14.98 -10.32
N ASN A 302 5.36 15.40 -9.67
CA ASN A 302 5.97 16.72 -9.92
C ASN A 302 6.94 16.69 -11.12
N GLY A 303 7.01 15.57 -11.83
CA GLY A 303 7.92 15.34 -12.93
C GLY A 303 9.36 15.07 -12.49
N THR A 304 10.09 14.43 -13.37
CA THR A 304 11.52 14.16 -13.23
C THR A 304 12.28 14.95 -14.28
N LYS A 305 13.28 15.73 -13.87
CA LYS A 305 14.15 16.45 -14.81
C LYS A 305 15.14 15.46 -15.43
N ILE A 306 15.19 15.45 -16.75
CA ILE A 306 16.15 14.66 -17.52
C ILE A 306 16.92 15.57 -18.49
N GLN A 307 18.10 15.13 -18.89
CA GLN A 307 18.93 15.81 -19.87
C GLN A 307 18.99 15.00 -21.15
N VAL A 308 18.61 15.62 -22.27
CA VAL A 308 18.59 14.99 -23.59
C VAL A 308 19.68 15.62 -24.45
N LYS A 309 20.51 14.76 -25.07
CA LYS A 309 21.54 15.17 -26.00
C LYS A 309 21.22 14.67 -27.38
N PHE A 310 21.58 15.45 -28.41
CA PHE A 310 21.54 15.00 -29.80
C PHE A 310 22.82 14.21 -30.13
N ALA A 311 22.68 13.10 -30.85
CA ALA A 311 23.80 12.28 -31.26
C ALA A 311 23.87 12.19 -32.79
N ASP A 312 25.10 12.17 -33.33
CA ASP A 312 25.32 11.99 -34.75
C ASP A 312 25.21 10.51 -35.13
N PRO A 313 24.26 10.14 -36.00
CA PRO A 313 24.07 8.75 -36.41
C PRO A 313 25.25 8.23 -37.27
N LEU A 314 25.93 9.12 -37.96
CA LEU A 314 27.00 8.73 -38.87
C LEU A 314 28.26 8.28 -38.14
N LYS A 315 28.45 8.63 -36.86
CA LYS A 315 29.56 8.13 -36.04
C LYS A 315 29.53 6.64 -35.77
N ASN A 316 28.40 6.00 -35.99
CA ASN A 316 28.21 4.57 -35.72
C ASN A 316 28.19 3.70 -36.98
N ILE A 317 28.44 4.27 -38.13
CA ILE A 317 28.58 3.50 -39.40
C ILE A 317 30.00 2.96 -39.48
N THR A 318 30.16 1.70 -39.12
CA THR A 318 31.40 0.95 -39.43
C THR A 318 31.29 0.42 -40.85
N LEU A 319 32.01 1.03 -41.80
CA LEU A 319 32.16 0.47 -43.13
C LEU A 319 32.93 -0.84 -43.00
N LYS A 320 32.25 -1.99 -43.23
CA LYS A 320 32.96 -3.26 -43.37
C LYS A 320 33.83 -3.21 -44.60
N LYS A 321 35.11 -3.41 -44.40
CA LYS A 321 36.17 -3.36 -45.43
C LYS A 321 36.03 -4.42 -46.53
N ASP A 322 35.05 -5.32 -46.44
CA ASP A 322 34.88 -6.50 -47.31
C ASP A 322 33.68 -6.43 -48.26
N ALA A 323 33.11 -5.25 -48.51
CA ALA A 323 32.18 -5.12 -49.64
C ALA A 323 33.02 -5.23 -50.95
N LYS A 324 33.19 -6.44 -51.46
CA LYS A 324 33.60 -6.65 -52.84
C LYS A 324 32.49 -6.13 -53.71
N VAL A 325 32.79 -5.14 -54.55
CA VAL A 325 31.99 -4.70 -55.67
C VAL A 325 31.99 -5.78 -56.73
#